data_98ba9b9efb5584aa26e2a1a739c043ee
#
_entry.id   98ba9b9efb5584aa26e2a1a739c043ee
#
_cell.length_a   1.000
_cell.length_b   1.000
_cell.length_c   1.000
_cell.angle_alpha   90.00
_cell.angle_beta   90.00
_cell.angle_gamma   90.00
#
_symmetry.space_group_name_H-M   'P 1'
#
loop_
_entity.id
_entity.type
_entity.pdbx_description
1 polymer ?
#
loop_
_entity_poly.entity_id
_entity_poly.type
_entity_poly.pdbx_seq_one_letter_code
_entity_poly.pdbx_strand_id
1 'polypeptide(L)'
;MASLNKVFLIGNLTRDPEIRRIPSGTMVSTLGLAVNETFTSRGGERQERTLFIDVDVWDRQAETCQQYLSKGSPVFIEGRLLLDK
;
A
#
# COMPACT_ATOMS: atom_id res chain seq x y z
N MET A 1 27.55 -10.30 -3.49
CA MET A 1 26.48 -9.54 -4.12
C MET A 1 25.73 -8.75 -3.09
N ALA A 2 25.60 -7.44 -3.31
CA ALA A 2 24.87 -6.59 -2.37
C ALA A 2 23.42 -6.42 -2.87
N SER A 3 22.47 -6.40 -1.95
CA SER A 3 21.07 -6.18 -2.32
C SER A 3 20.28 -5.55 -1.17
N LEU A 4 19.34 -4.71 -1.54
CA LEU A 4 18.38 -4.12 -0.62
C LEU A 4 17.08 -3.86 -1.38
N ASN A 5 15.97 -4.30 -0.81
CA ASN A 5 14.65 -4.03 -1.37
C ASN A 5 13.72 -3.65 -0.23
N LYS A 6 13.56 -2.35 0.00
CA LYS A 6 12.78 -1.81 1.11
C LYS A 6 12.04 -0.58 0.66
N VAL A 7 10.76 -0.52 1.02
CA VAL A 7 9.89 0.60 0.70
C VAL A 7 9.15 1.04 1.95
N PHE A 8 9.04 2.34 2.15
CA PHE A 8 8.23 2.94 3.20
C PHE A 8 7.22 3.88 2.56
N LEU A 9 5.95 3.71 2.90
CA LEU A 9 4.87 4.53 2.36
C LEU A 9 3.93 4.95 3.48
N ILE A 10 3.44 6.17 3.40
CA ILE A 10 2.34 6.64 4.24
C ILE A 10 1.24 7.13 3.29
N GLY A 11 0.04 6.63 3.49
CA GLY A 11 -1.07 7.01 2.64
C GLY A 11 -2.40 6.60 3.24
N ASN A 12 -3.44 6.69 2.44
CA ASN A 12 -4.79 6.36 2.87
C ASN A 12 -5.34 5.23 2.01
N LEU A 13 -6.11 4.35 2.62
CA LEU A 13 -6.75 3.27 1.88
C LEU A 13 -7.81 3.82 0.93
N THR A 14 -7.82 3.30 -0.29
CA THR A 14 -8.78 3.72 -1.32
C THR A 14 -10.06 2.89 -1.30
N ARG A 15 -10.04 1.77 -0.59
CA ARG A 15 -11.17 0.85 -0.46
C ARG A 15 -11.05 0.07 0.84
N ASP A 16 -12.14 -0.56 1.25
CA ASP A 16 -12.12 -1.43 2.42
C ASP A 16 -11.26 -2.66 2.15
N PRO A 17 -10.46 -3.11 3.13
CA PRO A 17 -9.68 -4.34 2.97
C PRO A 17 -10.59 -5.55 2.83
N GLU A 18 -10.32 -6.40 1.85
CA GLU A 18 -11.03 -7.64 1.64
C GLU A 18 -10.04 -8.80 1.69
N ILE A 19 -10.41 -9.86 2.41
CA ILE A 19 -9.59 -11.06 2.49
C ILE A 19 -10.05 -12.06 1.44
N ARG A 20 -9.09 -12.64 0.73
CA ARG A 20 -9.34 -13.78 -0.14
C ARG A 20 -8.35 -14.90 0.24
N ARG A 21 -8.73 -16.12 -0.07
CA ARG A 21 -7.84 -17.27 0.12
C ARG A 21 -7.33 -17.73 -1.24
N ILE A 22 -6.04 -17.95 -1.31
CA ILE A 22 -5.43 -18.55 -2.50
C ILE A 22 -5.46 -20.08 -2.36
N PRO A 23 -5.20 -20.84 -3.44
CA PRO A 23 -5.34 -22.31 -3.40
C PRO A 23 -4.56 -23.02 -2.30
N SER A 24 -3.46 -22.45 -1.83
CA SER A 24 -2.69 -23.02 -0.72
C SER A 24 -3.40 -22.87 0.64
N GLY A 25 -4.50 -22.13 0.72
CA GLY A 25 -5.18 -21.82 1.97
C GLY A 25 -4.70 -20.53 2.63
N THR A 26 -3.66 -19.92 2.11
CA THR A 26 -3.12 -18.67 2.65
C THR A 26 -4.10 -17.52 2.43
N MET A 27 -4.28 -16.70 3.45
CA MET A 27 -5.08 -15.49 3.34
C MET A 27 -4.25 -14.35 2.81
N VAL A 28 -4.82 -13.57 1.92
CA VAL A 28 -4.19 -12.37 1.39
C VAL A 28 -5.22 -11.26 1.24
N SER A 29 -4.80 -10.03 1.50
CA SER A 29 -5.61 -8.85 1.23
C SER A 29 -4.77 -7.89 0.40
N THR A 30 -5.32 -7.42 -0.72
CA THR A 30 -4.67 -6.41 -1.53
C THR A 30 -5.25 -5.06 -1.16
N LEU A 31 -4.43 -4.24 -0.51
CA LEU A 31 -4.83 -2.90 -0.09
C LEU A 31 -4.58 -1.93 -1.22
N GLY A 32 -5.58 -1.12 -1.55
CA GLY A 32 -5.37 0.02 -2.43
C GLY A 32 -4.89 1.20 -1.60
N LEU A 33 -3.74 1.77 -1.96
CA LEU A 33 -3.15 2.86 -1.20
C LEU A 33 -3.00 4.09 -2.08
N ALA A 34 -3.41 5.23 -1.56
CA ALA A 34 -3.20 6.53 -2.20
C ALA A 34 -2.18 7.31 -1.39
N VAL A 35 -1.06 7.64 -2.02
CA VAL A 35 -0.01 8.44 -1.40
C VAL A 35 0.02 9.80 -2.09
N ASN A 36 -0.30 10.85 -1.36
CA ASN A 36 -0.30 12.21 -1.90
C ASN A 36 1.06 12.83 -1.73
N GLU A 37 1.60 13.34 -2.82
CA GLU A 37 2.88 14.02 -2.84
C GLU A 37 2.68 15.47 -3.30
N THR A 38 3.36 16.39 -2.62
CA THR A 38 3.43 17.78 -3.05
C THR A 38 4.86 18.10 -3.43
N PHE A 39 5.02 18.87 -4.49
CA PHE A 39 6.34 19.30 -4.93
C PHE A 39 6.26 20.67 -5.58
N THR A 40 7.39 21.35 -5.62
CA THR A 40 7.49 22.66 -6.28
C THR A 40 8.09 22.45 -7.66
N SER A 41 7.36 22.89 -8.69
CA SER A 41 7.84 22.80 -10.06
C SER A 41 8.99 23.79 -10.28
N ARG A 42 9.66 23.65 -11.43
CA ARG A 42 10.76 24.50 -11.82
C ARG A 42 10.40 25.99 -11.85
N GLY A 43 9.14 26.31 -12.16
CA GLY A 43 8.65 27.67 -12.20
C GLY A 43 8.24 28.23 -10.84
N GLY A 44 8.44 27.48 -9.75
CA GLY A 44 8.06 27.90 -8.42
C GLY A 44 6.62 27.60 -8.07
N GLU A 45 5.88 26.94 -8.93
CA GLU A 45 4.49 26.57 -8.67
C GLU A 45 4.42 25.30 -7.81
N ARG A 46 3.53 25.32 -6.82
CA ARG A 46 3.24 24.15 -6.00
C ARG A 46 2.31 23.22 -6.75
N GLN A 47 2.70 21.98 -6.86
CA GLN A 47 1.92 20.96 -7.54
C GLN A 47 1.69 19.76 -6.64
N GLU A 48 0.62 19.02 -6.91
CA GLU A 48 0.27 17.82 -6.19
C GLU A 48 0.11 16.68 -7.19
N ARG A 49 0.50 15.48 -6.75
CA ARG A 49 0.19 14.26 -7.48
C ARG A 49 -0.09 13.15 -6.49
N THR A 50 -0.84 12.16 -6.93
CA THR A 50 -1.18 11.02 -6.11
C THR A 50 -0.60 9.76 -6.74
N LEU A 51 0.13 9.01 -5.93
CA LEU A 51 0.57 7.68 -6.31
C LEU A 51 -0.49 6.68 -5.84
N PHE A 52 -1.02 5.88 -6.75
CA PHE A 52 -1.90 4.77 -6.41
C PHE A 52 -1.12 3.47 -6.54
N ILE A 53 -1.08 2.69 -5.48
CA ILE A 53 -0.31 1.45 -5.47
C ILE A 53 -1.08 0.38 -4.71
N ASP A 54 -0.95 -0.86 -5.16
CA ASP A 54 -1.51 -2.01 -4.46
C ASP A 54 -0.46 -2.62 -3.54
N VAL A 55 -0.90 -2.97 -2.33
CA VAL A 55 -0.04 -3.57 -1.32
C VAL A 55 -0.67 -4.87 -0.87
N ASP A 56 0.04 -5.97 -1.04
CA ASP A 56 -0.43 -7.26 -0.56
C ASP A 56 0.02 -7.49 0.88
N VAL A 57 -0.93 -7.85 1.72
CA VAL A 57 -0.67 -8.26 3.11
C VAL A 57 -1.18 -9.67 3.30
N TRP A 58 -0.50 -10.42 4.18
CA TRP A 58 -0.68 -11.86 4.25
C TRP A 58 -1.10 -12.31 5.65
N ASP A 59 -1.92 -13.36 5.71
CA ASP A 59 -2.31 -14.07 6.91
C ASP A 59 -2.78 -13.14 8.05
N ARG A 60 -2.11 -13.15 9.19
CA ARG A 60 -2.54 -12.36 10.35
C ARG A 60 -2.60 -10.87 10.05
N GLN A 61 -1.67 -10.34 9.25
CA GLN A 61 -1.71 -8.94 8.87
C GLN A 61 -2.95 -8.62 8.04
N ALA A 62 -3.35 -9.55 7.16
CA ALA A 62 -4.57 -9.38 6.38
C ALA A 62 -5.80 -9.33 7.27
N GLU A 63 -5.87 -10.22 8.26
CA GLU A 63 -6.97 -10.22 9.23
C GLU A 63 -7.02 -8.93 10.03
N THR A 64 -5.86 -8.47 10.51
CA THR A 64 -5.76 -7.23 11.27
C THR A 64 -6.23 -6.04 10.44
N CYS A 65 -5.81 -5.98 9.19
CA CYS A 65 -6.24 -4.90 8.29
C CYS A 65 -7.75 -4.91 8.08
N GLN A 66 -8.33 -6.09 7.86
CA GLN A 66 -9.77 -6.20 7.66
C GLN A 66 -10.54 -5.79 8.92
N GLN A 67 -10.03 -6.13 10.09
CA GLN A 67 -10.70 -5.88 11.35
C GLN A 67 -10.68 -4.40 11.76
N TYR A 68 -9.58 -3.71 11.51
CA TYR A 68 -9.35 -2.38 12.06
C TYR A 68 -9.31 -1.25 11.04
N LEU A 69 -9.20 -1.55 9.76
CA LEU A 69 -9.04 -0.55 8.72
C LEU A 69 -10.24 -0.52 7.79
N SER A 70 -10.48 0.66 7.21
CA SER A 70 -11.55 0.84 6.23
C SER A 70 -11.08 1.87 5.19
N LYS A 71 -11.89 2.03 4.15
CA LYS A 71 -11.63 3.07 3.14
C LYS A 71 -11.39 4.40 3.83
N GLY A 72 -10.31 5.07 3.46
CA GLY A 72 -9.91 6.35 4.03
C GLY A 72 -8.96 6.27 5.20
N SER A 73 -8.75 5.08 5.80
CA SER A 73 -7.84 4.94 6.93
C SER A 73 -6.42 5.31 6.55
N PRO A 74 -5.73 6.12 7.37
CA PRO A 74 -4.30 6.38 7.17
C PRO A 74 -3.48 5.16 7.62
N VAL A 75 -2.46 4.82 6.85
CA VAL A 75 -1.59 3.69 7.18
C VAL A 75 -0.14 4.01 6.87
N PHE A 76 0.75 3.40 7.65
CA PHE A 76 2.18 3.38 7.40
C PHE A 76 2.54 1.97 6.94
N ILE A 77 3.19 1.88 5.79
CA ILE A 77 3.58 0.61 5.19
C ILE A 77 5.09 0.50 5.16
N GLU A 78 5.59 -0.63 5.63
CA GLU A 78 6.96 -1.05 5.42
C GLU A 78 6.90 -2.36 4.64
N GLY A 79 7.56 -2.40 3.50
CA GLY A 79 7.50 -3.57 2.65
C GLY A 79 8.62 -3.60 1.63
N ARG A 80 8.39 -4.35 0.59
CA ARG A 80 9.34 -4.48 -0.52
C ARG A 80 8.60 -4.44 -1.85
N LEU A 81 9.33 -4.12 -2.89
CA LEU A 81 8.77 -4.14 -4.24
C LEU A 81 8.79 -5.56 -4.79
N LEU A 82 7.70 -5.92 -5.44
CA LEU A 82 7.61 -7.16 -6.22
C LEU A 82 7.32 -6.78 -7.65
N LEU A 83 8.00 -7.44 -8.56
CA LEU A 83 7.73 -7.30 -9.98
C LEU A 83 6.71 -8.36 -10.38
N ASP A 84 5.58 -7.91 -10.85
CA ASP A 84 4.51 -8.78 -11.32
C ASP A 84 4.74 -9.09 -12.79
N LYS A 85 4.74 -10.35 -13.13
CA LYS A 85 5.00 -10.80 -14.50
C LYS A 85 3.77 -11.43 -15.13
#